data_795a88bf2c48f6eb4112be60ee9de217
#
_entry.id   795a88bf2c48f6eb4112be60ee9de217
#
_cell.length_a   1.000
_cell.length_b   1.000
_cell.length_c   1.000
_cell.angle_alpha   90.00
_cell.angle_beta   90.00
_cell.angle_gamma   90.00
#
_symmetry.space_group_name_H-M   'P 1'
#
loop_
_entity.id
_entity.type
_entity.pdbx_description
1 polymer ?
#
loop_
_entity_poly.entity_id
_entity_poly.type
_entity_poly.pdbx_seq_one_letter_code
_entity_poly.pdbx_strand_id
1 'polypeptide(L)'
;LLKMTIMPLIFFSIVGGVASVADLQKLKKVGGTFLVYWISASALAAISGIVWSYIIKPGIGIQLGEKAAFSTKDVSVIDSLVKWFPDNVFGSFASFNILQVIIFSLFLGVAIAMLPSGSPAKDGLNKFFEYGNTAITKVVELVMGFAPLGVFCLMADVTGTLGTEVLTGLGKML
;
A
#
# COMPACT_ATOMS: atom_id res chain seq x y z
N LEU A 1 -1.93 -9.83 -13.00
CA LEU A 1 -0.47 -9.94 -12.92
C LEU A 1 0.11 -9.03 -11.83
N LEU A 2 -0.19 -7.71 -11.80
CA LEU A 2 0.34 -6.79 -10.81
C LEU A 2 0.03 -7.20 -9.36
N LYS A 3 -1.18 -7.66 -9.07
CA LYS A 3 -1.54 -8.13 -7.72
C LYS A 3 -0.62 -9.25 -7.21
N MET A 4 -0.14 -10.13 -8.10
CA MET A 4 0.71 -11.25 -7.75
C MET A 4 2.08 -10.81 -7.21
N THR A 5 2.60 -9.67 -7.69
CA THR A 5 3.94 -9.18 -7.34
C THR A 5 3.94 -8.26 -6.12
N ILE A 6 2.80 -7.65 -5.78
CA ILE A 6 2.68 -6.67 -4.70
C ILE A 6 3.02 -7.28 -3.33
N MET A 7 2.46 -8.45 -3.01
CA MET A 7 2.64 -9.08 -1.70
C MET A 7 4.09 -9.46 -1.41
N PRO A 8 4.78 -10.20 -2.30
CA PRO A 8 6.20 -10.50 -2.11
C PRO A 8 7.07 -9.24 -2.07
N LEU A 9 6.77 -8.24 -2.92
CA LEU A 9 7.53 -6.99 -2.93
C LEU A 9 7.44 -6.26 -1.59
N ILE A 10 6.24 -6.08 -1.04
CA ILE A 10 6.02 -5.43 0.26
C ILE A 10 6.77 -6.19 1.35
N PHE A 11 6.66 -7.52 1.36
CA PHE A 11 7.30 -8.36 2.37
C PHE A 11 8.84 -8.22 2.35
N PHE A 12 9.48 -8.49 1.21
CA PHE A 12 10.93 -8.41 1.10
C PHE A 12 11.45 -6.98 1.33
N SER A 13 10.75 -5.97 0.85
CA SER A 13 11.13 -4.57 1.00
C SER A 13 11.08 -4.11 2.46
N ILE A 14 10.00 -4.42 3.18
CA ILE A 14 9.84 -3.99 4.57
C ILE A 14 10.81 -4.75 5.47
N VAL A 15 10.88 -6.09 5.35
CA VAL A 15 11.80 -6.88 6.16
C VAL A 15 13.24 -6.45 5.92
N GLY A 16 13.67 -6.34 4.65
CA GLY A 16 15.01 -5.90 4.30
C GLY A 16 15.33 -4.49 4.78
N GLY A 17 14.38 -3.56 4.62
CA GLY A 17 14.53 -2.18 5.08
C GLY A 17 14.70 -2.06 6.59
N VAL A 18 13.88 -2.77 7.37
CA VAL A 18 13.95 -2.75 8.84
C VAL A 18 15.17 -3.52 9.36
N ALA A 19 15.46 -4.70 8.80
CA ALA A 19 16.56 -5.55 9.20
C ALA A 19 17.94 -4.93 8.92
N SER A 20 18.05 -4.08 7.88
CA SER A 20 19.28 -3.37 7.52
C SER A 20 19.66 -2.25 8.50
N VAL A 21 18.72 -1.82 9.35
CA VAL A 21 19.02 -0.79 10.35
C VAL A 21 19.89 -1.38 11.47
N ALA A 22 21.14 -0.96 11.51
CA ALA A 22 22.13 -1.47 12.45
C ALA A 22 21.84 -1.13 13.92
N ASP A 23 21.02 -0.11 14.17
CA ASP A 23 20.75 0.46 15.50
C ASP A 23 19.25 0.70 15.70
N LEU A 24 18.63 -0.03 16.64
CA LEU A 24 17.22 0.12 17.01
C LEU A 24 16.89 1.51 17.55
N GLN A 25 17.85 2.22 18.16
CA GLN A 25 17.62 3.59 18.61
C GLN A 25 17.47 4.55 17.41
N LYS A 26 18.27 4.32 16.36
CA LYS A 26 18.12 5.06 15.10
C LYS A 26 16.78 4.74 14.44
N LEU A 27 16.38 3.47 14.41
CA LEU A 27 15.07 3.05 13.89
C LEU A 27 13.91 3.76 14.61
N LYS A 28 13.95 3.81 15.95
CA LYS A 28 12.96 4.52 16.77
C LYS A 28 12.91 6.02 16.44
N LYS A 29 14.09 6.66 16.34
CA LYS A 29 14.19 8.09 16.04
C LYS A 29 13.68 8.41 14.64
N VAL A 30 14.14 7.67 13.63
CA VAL A 30 13.72 7.86 12.23
C VAL A 30 12.24 7.58 12.08
N GLY A 31 11.75 6.45 12.62
CA GLY A 31 10.32 6.09 12.59
C GLY A 31 9.44 7.13 13.28
N GLY A 32 9.85 7.62 14.46
CA GLY A 32 9.12 8.66 15.17
C GLY A 32 9.05 9.99 14.38
N THR A 33 10.17 10.43 13.83
CA THR A 33 10.21 11.64 12.99
C THR A 33 9.35 11.48 11.73
N PHE A 34 9.42 10.31 11.09
CA PHE A 34 8.60 9.99 9.93
C PHE A 34 7.10 10.03 10.25
N LEU A 35 6.68 9.44 11.38
CA LEU A 35 5.27 9.44 11.79
C LEU A 35 4.75 10.86 12.03
N VAL A 36 5.53 11.71 12.71
CA VAL A 36 5.15 13.11 12.94
C VAL A 36 5.00 13.85 11.62
N TYR A 37 5.98 13.68 10.72
CA TYR A 37 5.92 14.30 9.39
C TYR A 37 4.72 13.78 8.58
N TRP A 38 4.48 12.47 8.58
CA TRP A 38 3.37 11.86 7.85
C TRP A 38 2.00 12.33 8.36
N ILE A 39 1.81 12.39 9.68
CA ILE A 39 0.56 12.87 10.29
C ILE A 39 0.34 14.36 9.95
N SER A 40 1.38 15.20 10.06
CA SER A 40 1.26 16.61 9.74
C SER A 40 0.97 16.86 8.26
N ALA A 41 1.65 16.15 7.36
CA ALA A 41 1.41 16.23 5.92
C ALA A 41 -0.01 15.76 5.56
N SER A 42 -0.48 14.66 6.17
CA SER A 42 -1.84 14.15 5.96
C SER A 42 -2.91 15.12 6.45
N ALA A 43 -2.69 15.76 7.60
CA ALA A 43 -3.60 16.79 8.12
C ALA A 43 -3.67 18.01 7.17
N LEU A 44 -2.54 18.49 6.68
CA LEU A 44 -2.51 19.58 5.71
C LEU A 44 -3.20 19.21 4.39
N ALA A 45 -2.97 17.97 3.89
CA ALA A 45 -3.65 17.48 2.70
C ALA A 45 -5.18 17.39 2.89
N ALA A 46 -5.63 16.90 4.05
CA ALA A 46 -7.06 16.85 4.37
C ALA A 46 -7.69 18.25 4.43
N ILE A 47 -7.04 19.22 5.08
CA ILE A 47 -7.50 20.60 5.13
C ILE A 47 -7.57 21.19 3.72
N SER A 48 -6.54 21.01 2.91
CA SER A 48 -6.54 21.52 1.53
C SER A 48 -7.67 20.88 0.70
N GLY A 49 -7.92 19.57 0.84
CA GLY A 49 -9.02 18.87 0.17
C GLY A 49 -10.39 19.43 0.55
N ILE A 50 -10.61 19.74 1.83
CA ILE A 50 -11.86 20.36 2.31
C ILE A 50 -12.02 21.76 1.71
N VAL A 51 -10.96 22.59 1.72
CA VAL A 51 -11.01 23.94 1.14
C VAL A 51 -11.36 23.89 -0.35
N TRP A 52 -10.69 23.04 -1.13
CA TRP A 52 -10.99 22.88 -2.55
C TRP A 52 -12.38 22.33 -2.80
N SER A 53 -12.88 21.41 -1.99
CA SER A 53 -14.24 20.90 -2.07
C SER A 53 -15.30 22.00 -1.83
N TYR A 54 -15.01 22.92 -0.92
CA TYR A 54 -15.89 24.07 -0.66
C TYR A 54 -15.91 25.09 -1.82
N ILE A 55 -14.76 25.28 -2.50
CA ILE A 55 -14.65 26.20 -3.64
C ILE A 55 -15.30 25.63 -4.89
N ILE A 56 -14.98 24.38 -5.25
CA ILE A 56 -15.38 23.75 -6.52
C ILE A 56 -16.80 23.20 -6.45
N LYS A 57 -17.27 22.81 -5.23
CA LYS A 57 -18.59 22.20 -4.99
C LYS A 57 -18.92 21.07 -5.99
N PRO A 58 -18.10 20.02 -6.10
CA PRO A 58 -18.19 19.01 -7.16
C PRO A 58 -19.48 18.18 -7.14
N GLY A 59 -20.28 18.28 -6.05
CA GLY A 59 -21.55 17.55 -5.89
C GLY A 59 -22.79 18.27 -6.38
N ILE A 60 -22.70 19.52 -6.88
CA ILE A 60 -23.88 20.26 -7.34
C ILE A 60 -24.36 19.66 -8.67
N GLY A 61 -25.59 19.12 -8.66
CA GLY A 61 -26.24 18.54 -9.84
C GLY A 61 -26.20 17.02 -9.93
N ILE A 62 -25.52 16.33 -9.01
CA ILE A 62 -25.58 14.87 -8.92
C ILE A 62 -26.81 14.49 -8.10
N GLN A 63 -27.87 14.01 -8.75
CA GLN A 63 -28.97 13.33 -8.08
C GLN A 63 -28.47 11.94 -7.67
N LEU A 64 -28.03 11.80 -6.42
CA LEU A 64 -27.83 10.49 -5.82
C LEU A 64 -29.21 9.86 -5.69
N GLY A 65 -29.48 8.83 -6.53
CA GLY A 65 -30.71 8.05 -6.40
C GLY A 65 -30.85 7.54 -4.96
N GLU A 66 -32.06 7.46 -4.44
CA GLU A 66 -32.44 7.20 -3.04
C GLU A 66 -31.84 5.93 -2.36
N LYS A 67 -30.90 5.25 -2.97
CA LYS A 67 -30.33 3.99 -2.45
C LYS A 67 -28.90 4.07 -1.92
N ALA A 68 -28.30 5.23 -1.81
CA ALA A 68 -27.07 5.38 -1.06
C ALA A 68 -27.37 5.62 0.44
N ALA A 69 -28.14 4.72 1.06
CA ALA A 69 -28.14 4.62 2.50
C ALA A 69 -26.74 4.14 2.92
N PHE A 70 -25.90 5.08 3.34
CA PHE A 70 -24.67 4.74 4.05
C PHE A 70 -25.08 3.96 5.29
N SER A 71 -25.06 2.62 5.22
CA SER A 71 -25.13 1.82 6.43
C SER A 71 -23.81 2.10 7.16
N THR A 72 -23.85 3.00 8.14
CA THR A 72 -22.83 3.12 9.15
C THR A 72 -22.81 1.78 9.90
N LYS A 73 -21.98 0.84 9.43
CA LYS A 73 -21.56 -0.25 10.30
C LYS A 73 -20.81 0.42 11.42
N ASP A 74 -21.29 0.27 12.65
CA ASP A 74 -20.53 0.60 13.84
C ASP A 74 -19.25 -0.25 13.81
N VAL A 75 -18.22 0.30 13.17
CA VAL A 75 -16.93 -0.36 13.13
C VAL A 75 -16.26 -0.03 14.46
N SER A 76 -16.32 -0.97 15.40
CA SER A 76 -15.54 -0.87 16.62
C SER A 76 -14.08 -0.66 16.24
N VAL A 77 -13.48 0.45 16.70
CA VAL A 77 -12.08 0.77 16.46
C VAL A 77 -11.19 -0.36 17.01
N ILE A 78 -11.60 -0.96 18.13
CA ILE A 78 -10.90 -2.07 18.77
C ILE A 78 -10.89 -3.31 17.86
N ASP A 79 -12.05 -3.69 17.31
CA ASP A 79 -12.15 -4.83 16.39
C ASP A 79 -11.32 -4.61 15.12
N SER A 80 -11.23 -3.37 14.67
CA SER A 80 -10.40 -3.00 13.52
C SER A 80 -8.92 -3.17 13.84
N LEU A 81 -8.47 -2.74 15.02
CA LEU A 81 -7.08 -2.88 15.47
C LEU A 81 -6.69 -4.34 15.67
N VAL A 82 -7.58 -5.16 16.24
CA VAL A 82 -7.33 -6.60 16.42
C VAL A 82 -7.18 -7.30 15.06
N LYS A 83 -7.98 -6.93 14.06
CA LYS A 83 -7.90 -7.48 12.70
C LYS A 83 -6.61 -7.15 11.96
N TRP A 84 -5.81 -6.21 12.45
CA TRP A 84 -4.50 -5.90 11.85
C TRP A 84 -3.45 -6.98 12.14
N PHE A 85 -3.62 -7.72 13.25
CA PHE A 85 -2.73 -8.82 13.59
C PHE A 85 -3.13 -10.08 12.81
N PRO A 86 -2.19 -10.73 12.11
CA PRO A 86 -2.49 -11.92 11.35
C PRO A 86 -2.63 -13.13 12.28
N ASP A 87 -3.76 -13.83 12.19
CA ASP A 87 -3.91 -15.16 12.82
C ASP A 87 -3.10 -16.22 12.05
N ASN A 88 -2.96 -16.02 10.73
CA ASN A 88 -2.20 -16.88 9.84
C ASN A 88 -1.51 -16.05 8.75
N VAL A 89 -0.19 -16.06 8.80
CA VAL A 89 0.63 -15.27 7.86
C VAL A 89 0.39 -15.71 6.42
N PHE A 90 0.39 -17.01 6.14
CA PHE A 90 0.15 -17.52 4.79
C PHE A 90 -1.26 -17.22 4.29
N GLY A 91 -2.25 -17.28 5.20
CA GLY A 91 -3.62 -16.84 4.93
C GLY A 91 -3.69 -15.36 4.54
N SER A 92 -2.92 -14.51 5.20
CA SER A 92 -2.85 -13.07 4.89
C SER A 92 -2.25 -12.81 3.51
N PHE A 93 -1.23 -13.58 3.11
CA PHE A 93 -0.69 -13.53 1.75
C PHE A 93 -1.71 -13.97 0.70
N ALA A 94 -2.42 -15.08 0.94
CA ALA A 94 -3.40 -15.62 0.01
C ALA A 94 -4.65 -14.74 -0.15
N SER A 95 -5.10 -14.11 0.95
CA SER A 95 -6.25 -13.20 0.96
C SER A 95 -5.92 -11.76 0.54
N PHE A 96 -4.66 -11.46 0.19
CA PHE A 96 -4.18 -10.11 -0.13
C PHE A 96 -4.45 -9.06 0.97
N ASN A 97 -4.35 -9.48 2.23
CA ASN A 97 -4.46 -8.55 3.36
C ASN A 97 -3.13 -7.83 3.59
N ILE A 98 -2.94 -6.74 2.84
CA ILE A 98 -1.68 -5.96 2.83
C ILE A 98 -1.28 -5.52 4.23
N LEU A 99 -2.23 -5.06 5.04
CA LEU A 99 -1.94 -4.52 6.36
C LEU A 99 -1.38 -5.58 7.32
N GLN A 100 -1.95 -6.79 7.30
CA GLN A 100 -1.45 -7.91 8.11
C GLN A 100 -0.04 -8.33 7.67
N VAL A 101 0.22 -8.33 6.35
CA VAL A 101 1.56 -8.64 5.82
C VAL A 101 2.58 -7.58 6.22
N ILE A 102 2.21 -6.29 6.21
CA ILE A 102 3.08 -5.19 6.68
C ILE A 102 3.45 -5.39 8.15
N ILE A 103 2.46 -5.65 9.02
CA ILE A 103 2.70 -5.83 10.45
C ILE A 103 3.61 -7.03 10.71
N PHE A 104 3.33 -8.17 10.08
CA PHE A 104 4.22 -9.33 10.19
C PHE A 104 5.63 -9.03 9.72
N SER A 105 5.77 -8.34 8.58
CA SER A 105 7.08 -7.96 8.03
C SER A 105 7.86 -7.04 8.95
N LEU A 106 7.18 -6.10 9.62
CA LEU A 106 7.81 -5.23 10.63
C LEU A 106 8.33 -6.04 11.82
N PHE A 107 7.51 -6.96 12.38
CA PHE A 107 7.95 -7.82 13.48
C PHE A 107 9.15 -8.68 13.09
N LEU A 108 9.11 -9.30 11.92
CA LEU A 108 10.21 -10.12 11.43
C LEU A 108 11.47 -9.28 11.19
N GLY A 109 11.35 -8.10 10.58
CA GLY A 109 12.46 -7.18 10.36
C GLY A 109 13.11 -6.72 11.67
N VAL A 110 12.29 -6.37 12.68
CA VAL A 110 12.78 -6.02 14.02
C VAL A 110 13.47 -7.22 14.69
N ALA A 111 12.90 -8.42 14.59
CA ALA A 111 13.53 -9.62 15.14
C ALA A 111 14.92 -9.88 14.53
N ILE A 112 15.08 -9.71 13.21
CA ILE A 112 16.38 -9.81 12.53
C ILE A 112 17.33 -8.69 12.97
N ALA A 113 16.82 -7.45 13.10
CA ALA A 113 17.62 -6.31 13.56
C ALA A 113 18.19 -6.52 14.97
N MET A 114 17.45 -7.25 15.85
CA MET A 114 17.87 -7.58 17.22
C MET A 114 18.95 -8.67 17.28
N LEU A 115 19.25 -9.39 16.21
CA LEU A 115 20.33 -10.35 16.18
C LEU A 115 21.68 -9.65 16.41
N PRO A 116 22.67 -10.34 17.05
CA PRO A 116 23.99 -9.75 17.32
C PRO A 116 24.64 -9.25 16.04
N SER A 117 25.16 -8.02 16.08
CA SER A 117 25.88 -7.44 14.96
C SER A 117 27.13 -8.26 14.60
N GLY A 118 27.33 -8.55 13.31
CA GLY A 118 28.44 -9.37 12.83
C GLY A 118 28.21 -10.88 12.96
N SER A 119 27.02 -11.33 13.38
CA SER A 119 26.71 -12.75 13.36
C SER A 119 26.47 -13.23 11.92
N PRO A 120 26.99 -14.42 11.54
CA PRO A 120 26.74 -15.00 10.20
C PRO A 120 25.25 -15.16 9.89
N ALA A 121 24.43 -15.38 10.92
CA ALA A 121 22.98 -15.50 10.78
C ALA A 121 22.32 -14.18 10.36
N LYS A 122 22.70 -13.05 11.00
CA LYS A 122 22.19 -11.71 10.64
C LYS A 122 22.61 -11.32 9.24
N ASP A 123 23.87 -11.52 8.91
CA ASP A 123 24.41 -11.16 7.59
C ASP A 123 23.78 -12.02 6.48
N GLY A 124 23.58 -13.32 6.75
CA GLY A 124 22.91 -14.23 5.82
C GLY A 124 21.44 -13.83 5.56
N LEU A 125 20.70 -13.52 6.63
CA LEU A 125 19.30 -13.09 6.51
C LEU A 125 19.20 -11.73 5.79
N ASN A 126 20.05 -10.76 6.12
CA ASN A 126 20.05 -9.46 5.43
C ASN A 126 20.30 -9.64 3.93
N LYS A 127 21.30 -10.42 3.53
CA LYS A 127 21.56 -10.72 2.12
C LYS A 127 20.40 -11.46 1.46
N PHE A 128 19.77 -12.39 2.15
CA PHE A 128 18.61 -13.11 1.62
C PHE A 128 17.45 -12.15 1.28
N PHE A 129 17.12 -11.23 2.20
CA PHE A 129 16.05 -10.26 1.95
C PHE A 129 16.43 -9.22 0.91
N GLU A 130 17.68 -8.79 0.85
CA GLU A 130 18.19 -7.88 -0.18
C GLU A 130 18.12 -8.50 -1.58
N TYR A 131 18.63 -9.73 -1.74
CA TYR A 131 18.56 -10.44 -3.02
C TYR A 131 17.12 -10.80 -3.40
N GLY A 132 16.29 -11.19 -2.42
CA GLY A 132 14.87 -11.42 -2.63
C GLY A 132 14.14 -10.18 -3.13
N ASN A 133 14.40 -9.03 -2.51
CA ASN A 133 13.84 -7.75 -2.95
C ASN A 133 14.29 -7.39 -4.38
N THR A 134 15.57 -7.58 -4.69
CA THR A 134 16.12 -7.36 -6.03
C THR A 134 15.44 -8.28 -7.07
N ALA A 135 15.30 -9.56 -6.74
CA ALA A 135 14.65 -10.52 -7.63
C ALA A 135 13.18 -10.17 -7.89
N ILE A 136 12.42 -9.86 -6.85
CA ILE A 136 11.01 -9.46 -6.99
C ILE A 136 10.87 -8.15 -7.76
N THR A 137 11.76 -7.18 -7.56
CA THR A 137 11.78 -5.93 -8.34
C THR A 137 11.96 -6.22 -9.84
N LYS A 138 12.80 -7.17 -10.20
CA LYS A 138 12.95 -7.60 -11.60
C LYS A 138 11.67 -8.25 -12.16
N VAL A 139 10.96 -9.02 -11.33
CA VAL A 139 9.64 -9.55 -11.74
C VAL A 139 8.64 -8.42 -11.97
N VAL A 140 8.65 -7.39 -11.10
CA VAL A 140 7.80 -6.19 -11.30
C VAL A 140 8.15 -5.47 -12.61
N GLU A 141 9.43 -5.27 -12.91
CA GLU A 141 9.88 -4.66 -14.18
C GLU A 141 9.37 -5.45 -15.39
N LEU A 142 9.47 -6.80 -15.34
CA LEU A 142 8.93 -7.66 -16.40
C LEU A 142 7.41 -7.49 -16.58
N VAL A 143 6.67 -7.50 -15.46
CA VAL A 143 5.21 -7.32 -15.48
C VAL A 143 4.84 -5.92 -16.00
N MET A 144 5.58 -4.89 -15.59
CA MET A 144 5.37 -3.52 -16.06
C MET A 144 5.66 -3.35 -17.56
N GLY A 145 6.53 -4.19 -18.14
CA GLY A 145 6.73 -4.25 -19.59
C GLY A 145 5.45 -4.60 -20.37
N PHE A 146 4.52 -5.35 -19.76
CA PHE A 146 3.20 -5.66 -20.32
C PHE A 146 2.12 -4.63 -19.99
N ALA A 147 2.41 -3.65 -19.13
CA ALA A 147 1.42 -2.65 -18.69
C ALA A 147 0.78 -1.86 -19.86
N PRO A 148 1.50 -1.41 -20.91
CA PRO A 148 0.89 -0.69 -22.01
C PRO A 148 -0.19 -1.51 -22.73
N LEU A 149 0.05 -2.82 -22.87
CA LEU A 149 -0.89 -3.75 -23.51
C LEU A 149 -2.14 -3.94 -22.62
N GLY A 150 -1.95 -4.06 -21.31
CA GLY A 150 -3.04 -4.13 -20.34
C GLY A 150 -3.91 -2.88 -20.32
N VAL A 151 -3.28 -1.70 -20.34
CA VAL A 151 -4.00 -0.41 -20.40
C VAL A 151 -4.77 -0.27 -21.72
N PHE A 152 -4.18 -0.66 -22.85
CA PHE A 152 -4.87 -0.66 -24.13
C PHE A 152 -6.12 -1.55 -24.11
N CYS A 153 -6.03 -2.78 -23.59
CA CYS A 153 -7.17 -3.68 -23.49
C CYS A 153 -8.25 -3.13 -22.55
N LEU A 154 -7.89 -2.54 -21.41
CA LEU A 154 -8.83 -1.92 -20.48
C LEU A 154 -9.54 -0.72 -21.13
N MET A 155 -8.80 0.13 -21.86
CA MET A 155 -9.40 1.26 -22.57
C MET A 155 -10.33 0.81 -23.69
N ALA A 156 -9.98 -0.24 -24.42
CA ALA A 156 -10.85 -0.83 -25.43
C ALA A 156 -12.15 -1.40 -24.83
N ASP A 157 -12.06 -2.08 -23.68
CA ASP A 157 -13.23 -2.61 -22.96
C ASP A 157 -14.14 -1.48 -22.45
N VAL A 158 -13.58 -0.46 -21.80
CA VAL A 158 -14.32 0.72 -21.30
C VAL A 158 -15.01 1.45 -22.48
N THR A 159 -14.31 1.63 -23.59
CA THR A 159 -14.87 2.31 -24.77
C THR A 159 -16.00 1.48 -25.40
N GLY A 160 -15.82 0.16 -25.46
CA GLY A 160 -16.83 -0.74 -26.02
C GLY A 160 -18.08 -0.88 -25.16
N THR A 161 -17.94 -0.79 -23.84
CA THR A 161 -19.08 -0.96 -22.90
C THR A 161 -19.81 0.34 -22.58
N LEU A 162 -19.09 1.45 -22.45
CA LEU A 162 -19.65 2.73 -21.98
C LEU A 162 -19.83 3.79 -23.12
N GLY A 163 -19.39 3.47 -24.32
CA GLY A 163 -19.44 4.36 -25.48
C GLY A 163 -18.40 5.50 -25.47
N THR A 164 -18.27 6.18 -26.59
CA THR A 164 -17.29 7.27 -26.80
C THR A 164 -17.58 8.53 -25.98
N GLU A 165 -18.80 8.67 -25.44
CA GLU A 165 -19.19 9.83 -24.63
C GLU A 165 -18.43 9.92 -23.31
N VAL A 166 -18.05 8.77 -22.72
CA VAL A 166 -17.27 8.71 -21.49
C VAL A 166 -15.84 9.18 -21.73
N LEU A 167 -15.24 8.85 -22.88
CA LEU A 167 -13.89 9.32 -23.24
C LEU A 167 -13.85 10.84 -23.42
N THR A 168 -14.87 11.42 -24.03
CA THR A 168 -14.97 12.88 -24.17
C THR A 168 -15.21 13.58 -22.84
N GLY A 169 -15.95 12.95 -21.92
CA GLY A 169 -16.13 13.40 -20.54
C GLY A 169 -14.84 13.40 -19.75
N LEU A 170 -14.07 12.30 -19.80
CA LEU A 170 -12.76 12.18 -19.15
C LEU A 170 -11.72 13.15 -19.73
N GLY A 171 -11.73 13.37 -21.06
CA GLY A 171 -10.86 14.35 -21.71
C GLY A 171 -11.15 15.81 -21.36
N LYS A 172 -12.35 16.12 -20.89
CA LYS A 172 -12.71 17.45 -20.37
C LYS A 172 -12.35 17.67 -18.90
N MET A 173 -12.03 16.57 -18.17
CA MET A 173 -11.61 16.63 -16.76
C MET A 173 -10.09 16.73 -16.59
N LEU A 174 -9.31 16.47 -17.62
CA LEU A 174 -7.84 16.62 -17.69
C LEU A 174 -7.47 18.03 -18.15
#